data_1646baf3691613beb6b70bc7cf8fe9d7
#
_entry.id   1646baf3691613beb6b70bc7cf8fe9d7
#
_cell.length_a   1.000
_cell.length_b   1.000
_cell.length_c   1.000
_cell.angle_alpha   90.00
_cell.angle_beta   90.00
_cell.angle_gamma   90.00
#
_symmetry.space_group_name_H-M   'P 1'
#
loop_
_entity.id
_entity.type
_entity.pdbx_description
1 polymer ?
#
loop_
_entity_poly.entity_id
_entity_poly.type
_entity_poly.pdbx_seq_one_letter_code
_entity_poly.pdbx_strand_id
1 'polypeptide(L)'
;DFTRAYYTSSQGVIGGSGSAAISDVSELNAAGVTIGVQSGTTSDLYAAENLAMATTSGYEDFPSVIAALNNGDVMYAMGDAPVLSLEGTLMTTFSDENFGFAVREDSGDLLDVLNVAIGAIVDSGEYDSIYAASFNGAVTLADDSTADTATAYPDDFDASSDLASVLDSGALRVCTDPFYAPFESYDADGNVVGFDADIAHAIVDEVAAHYMGTANPSFDGEPLPEPAQLIRIGFLNDATGPIAQFAAPFSYVWAQAQDDLNAVDSANYVFEVVEADSGCDGTMAQAAAQSLIDAGVVAVAGAACSGASMGANAVLSAAGIPMISYASTSPALESDTDYPHFYRI
;
A
#
# COMPACT_ATOMS: atom_id res chain seq x y z
N ASP A 1 -12.69 -12.49 -4.33
CA ASP A 1 -12.94 -13.57 -3.36
C ASP A 1 -11.80 -13.60 -2.33
N PHE A 2 -12.05 -14.20 -1.15
CA PHE A 2 -11.05 -14.34 -0.09
C PHE A 2 -10.81 -15.82 0.22
N THR A 3 -9.59 -16.15 0.61
CA THR A 3 -9.28 -17.47 1.18
C THR A 3 -10.01 -17.67 2.49
N ARG A 4 -9.96 -18.90 3.03
CA ARG A 4 -10.24 -19.12 4.44
C ARG A 4 -9.40 -18.16 5.29
N ALA A 5 -9.96 -17.75 6.41
CA ALA A 5 -9.24 -16.89 7.33
C ALA A 5 -8.07 -17.65 7.98
N TYR A 6 -6.92 -17.00 8.04
CA TYR A 6 -5.73 -17.53 8.71
C TYR A 6 -5.40 -16.78 10.01
N TYR A 7 -6.02 -15.63 10.25
CA TYR A 7 -5.81 -14.84 11.47
C TYR A 7 -7.11 -14.13 11.87
N THR A 8 -7.32 -13.93 13.17
CA THR A 8 -8.38 -13.06 13.70
C THR A 8 -7.76 -11.93 14.50
N SER A 9 -8.00 -10.71 14.07
CA SER A 9 -7.63 -9.48 14.77
C SER A 9 -8.83 -8.86 15.46
N SER A 10 -8.57 -7.94 16.38
CA SER A 10 -9.55 -6.96 16.87
C SER A 10 -9.09 -5.56 16.50
N GLN A 11 -10.00 -4.67 16.23
CA GLN A 11 -9.69 -3.25 16.18
C GLN A 11 -9.43 -2.72 17.59
N GLY A 12 -8.51 -1.77 17.71
CA GLY A 12 -8.10 -1.21 19.00
C GLY A 12 -8.02 0.30 19.01
N VAL A 13 -7.75 0.83 20.19
CA VAL A 13 -7.51 2.26 20.42
C VAL A 13 -6.28 2.45 21.30
N ILE A 14 -5.40 3.34 20.90
CA ILE A 14 -4.34 3.90 21.75
C ILE A 14 -4.52 5.41 21.90
N GLY A 15 -4.02 5.98 22.98
CA GLY A 15 -4.12 7.41 23.26
C GLY A 15 -2.76 8.11 23.23
N GLY A 16 -2.73 9.33 22.68
CA GLY A 16 -1.58 10.21 22.73
C GLY A 16 -1.32 10.77 24.13
N SER A 17 -0.23 11.53 24.26
CA SER A 17 0.16 12.14 25.54
C SER A 17 -0.93 13.08 26.08
N GLY A 18 -1.45 12.78 27.25
CA GLY A 18 -2.48 13.57 27.92
C GLY A 18 -3.92 13.28 27.50
N SER A 19 -4.15 12.28 26.63
CA SER A 19 -5.50 11.81 26.33
C SER A 19 -6.12 11.16 27.57
N ALA A 20 -7.45 11.25 27.69
CA ALA A 20 -8.17 10.56 28.75
C ALA A 20 -8.19 9.03 28.50
N ALA A 21 -8.07 8.25 29.56
CA ALA A 21 -8.26 6.81 29.44
C ALA A 21 -9.74 6.51 29.13
N ILE A 22 -9.95 5.58 28.21
CA ILE A 22 -11.28 5.05 27.87
C ILE A 22 -11.35 3.56 28.17
N SER A 23 -12.53 3.06 28.41
CA SER A 23 -12.80 1.63 28.62
C SER A 23 -13.69 1.04 27.53
N ASP A 24 -14.31 1.89 26.74
CA ASP A 24 -15.19 1.52 25.62
C ASP A 24 -15.01 2.51 24.48
N VAL A 25 -14.97 2.01 23.24
CA VAL A 25 -14.75 2.83 22.04
C VAL A 25 -15.83 3.90 21.86
N SER A 26 -17.05 3.67 22.32
CA SER A 26 -18.14 4.64 22.23
C SER A 26 -17.90 5.93 23.05
N GLU A 27 -16.98 5.91 24.02
CA GLU A 27 -16.58 7.08 24.78
C GLU A 27 -15.85 8.13 23.90
N LEU A 28 -15.30 7.70 22.75
CA LEU A 28 -14.72 8.59 21.76
C LEU A 28 -15.77 9.42 21.00
N ASN A 29 -17.05 9.05 21.04
CA ASN A 29 -18.11 9.79 20.35
C ASN A 29 -18.49 11.07 21.10
N ALA A 30 -17.55 12.00 21.19
CA ALA A 30 -17.73 13.25 21.94
C ALA A 30 -17.13 14.46 21.19
N ALA A 31 -17.77 15.61 21.34
CA ALA A 31 -17.28 16.84 20.74
C ALA A 31 -15.90 17.23 21.31
N GLY A 32 -14.97 17.57 20.42
CA GLY A 32 -13.60 17.95 20.77
C GLY A 32 -12.63 16.76 20.86
N VAL A 33 -13.10 15.52 20.69
CA VAL A 33 -12.24 14.35 20.48
C VAL A 33 -11.75 14.35 19.05
N THR A 34 -10.44 14.10 18.85
CA THR A 34 -9.81 13.93 17.52
C THR A 34 -9.20 12.54 17.42
N ILE A 35 -9.47 11.86 16.31
CA ILE A 35 -9.09 10.47 16.07
C ILE A 35 -8.34 10.37 14.75
N GLY A 36 -7.17 9.73 14.76
CA GLY A 36 -6.43 9.37 13.55
C GLY A 36 -6.75 7.95 13.13
N VAL A 37 -6.97 7.74 11.83
CA VAL A 37 -7.20 6.44 11.20
C VAL A 37 -6.46 6.39 9.86
N GLN A 38 -6.11 5.21 9.38
CA GLN A 38 -5.71 5.06 7.99
C GLN A 38 -6.97 5.07 7.12
N SER A 39 -6.96 5.87 6.06
CA SER A 39 -8.14 6.07 5.20
C SER A 39 -8.57 4.78 4.51
N GLY A 40 -9.89 4.54 4.48
CA GLY A 40 -10.49 3.39 3.80
C GLY A 40 -10.42 2.07 4.58
N THR A 41 -9.86 2.07 5.80
CA THR A 41 -9.82 0.88 6.66
C THR A 41 -11.12 0.68 7.46
N THR A 42 -11.26 -0.47 8.08
CA THR A 42 -12.38 -0.77 9.01
C THR A 42 -12.48 0.21 10.16
N SER A 43 -11.35 0.67 10.72
CA SER A 43 -11.34 1.74 11.73
C SER A 43 -11.91 3.06 11.21
N ASP A 44 -11.59 3.45 9.97
CA ASP A 44 -12.13 4.66 9.34
C ASP A 44 -13.64 4.55 9.14
N LEU A 45 -14.10 3.43 8.59
CA LEU A 45 -15.53 3.16 8.39
C LEU A 45 -16.28 3.12 9.72
N TYR A 46 -15.73 2.43 10.74
CA TYR A 46 -16.32 2.38 12.07
C TYR A 46 -16.45 3.78 12.67
N ALA A 47 -15.39 4.60 12.60
CA ALA A 47 -15.42 5.96 13.12
C ALA A 47 -16.47 6.82 12.41
N ALA A 48 -16.57 6.72 11.09
CA ALA A 48 -17.56 7.46 10.30
C ALA A 48 -19.01 7.07 10.67
N GLU A 49 -19.27 5.80 10.93
CA GLU A 49 -20.60 5.30 11.23
C GLU A 49 -21.00 5.52 12.71
N ASN A 50 -20.06 5.38 13.66
CA ASN A 50 -20.38 5.25 15.09
C ASN A 50 -19.89 6.45 15.92
N LEU A 51 -18.92 7.24 15.44
CA LEU A 51 -18.27 8.30 16.21
C LEU A 51 -18.50 9.70 15.62
N ALA A 52 -19.71 9.96 15.14
CA ALA A 52 -20.08 11.17 14.39
C ALA A 52 -19.89 12.50 15.17
N MET A 53 -19.73 12.48 16.50
CA MET A 53 -19.47 13.67 17.32
C MET A 53 -17.96 13.96 17.44
N ALA A 54 -17.09 13.00 17.19
CA ALA A 54 -15.65 13.18 17.13
C ALA A 54 -15.23 13.79 15.79
N THR A 55 -14.00 14.27 15.71
CA THR A 55 -13.37 14.65 14.45
C THR A 55 -12.41 13.55 14.06
N THR A 56 -12.70 12.83 12.98
CA THR A 56 -11.82 11.80 12.43
C THR A 56 -10.93 12.42 11.35
N SER A 57 -9.63 12.11 11.40
CA SER A 57 -8.62 12.48 10.41
C SER A 57 -8.08 11.23 9.77
N GLY A 58 -8.31 11.07 8.46
CA GLY A 58 -7.78 9.98 7.65
C GLY A 58 -6.37 10.30 7.15
N TYR A 59 -5.48 9.33 7.23
CA TYR A 59 -4.10 9.38 6.73
C TYR A 59 -3.89 8.31 5.67
N GLU A 60 -2.89 8.49 4.82
CA GLU A 60 -2.63 7.61 3.69
C GLU A 60 -2.04 6.26 4.13
N ASP A 61 -1.19 6.31 5.16
CA ASP A 61 -0.54 5.14 5.74
C ASP A 61 -0.61 5.14 7.27
N PHE A 62 -0.37 3.98 7.89
CA PHE A 62 -0.43 3.83 9.33
C PHE A 62 0.70 4.57 10.08
N PRO A 63 1.97 4.59 9.61
CA PRO A 63 3.00 5.43 10.21
C PRO A 63 2.63 6.92 10.34
N SER A 64 1.89 7.45 9.38
CA SER A 64 1.39 8.83 9.42
C SER A 64 0.34 9.03 10.52
N VAL A 65 -0.51 8.03 10.79
CA VAL A 65 -1.44 8.04 11.93
C VAL A 65 -0.66 8.13 13.24
N ILE A 66 0.37 7.32 13.41
CA ILE A 66 1.21 7.30 14.61
C ILE A 66 2.01 8.59 14.76
N ALA A 67 2.53 9.14 13.68
CA ALA A 67 3.19 10.44 13.70
C ALA A 67 2.25 11.56 14.18
N ALA A 68 1.02 11.59 13.69
CA ALA A 68 0.01 12.56 14.10
C ALA A 68 -0.38 12.41 15.58
N LEU A 69 -0.49 11.18 16.08
CA LEU A 69 -0.72 10.90 17.50
C LEU A 69 0.44 11.42 18.37
N ASN A 70 1.67 11.13 17.99
CA ASN A 70 2.88 11.53 18.72
C ASN A 70 3.09 13.05 18.70
N ASN A 71 2.71 13.75 17.63
CA ASN A 71 2.75 15.19 17.50
C ASN A 71 1.61 15.89 18.27
N GLY A 72 0.56 15.18 18.66
CA GLY A 72 -0.63 15.71 19.30
C GLY A 72 -1.63 16.35 18.33
N ASP A 73 -1.52 16.04 17.03
CA ASP A 73 -2.49 16.47 16.01
C ASP A 73 -3.82 15.74 16.17
N VAL A 74 -3.77 14.49 16.66
CA VAL A 74 -4.91 13.69 17.09
C VAL A 74 -4.73 13.22 18.53
N MET A 75 -5.84 13.00 19.24
CA MET A 75 -5.83 12.56 20.64
C MET A 75 -5.74 11.03 20.76
N TYR A 76 -6.32 10.34 19.80
CA TYR A 76 -6.38 8.87 19.75
C TYR A 76 -6.05 8.38 18.35
N ALA A 77 -5.51 7.16 18.27
CA ALA A 77 -5.37 6.41 17.03
C ALA A 77 -6.17 5.12 17.11
N MET A 78 -6.82 4.77 16.01
CA MET A 78 -7.56 3.51 15.85
C MET A 78 -6.94 2.70 14.71
N GLY A 79 -6.90 1.39 14.87
CA GLY A 79 -6.34 0.41 13.93
C GLY A 79 -6.36 -0.97 14.54
N ASP A 80 -5.68 -1.92 13.90
CA ASP A 80 -5.58 -3.29 14.43
C ASP A 80 -4.82 -3.33 15.75
N ALA A 81 -5.40 -4.03 16.72
CA ALA A 81 -4.85 -4.11 18.06
C ALA A 81 -3.41 -4.65 18.12
N PRO A 82 -3.01 -5.67 17.34
CA PRO A 82 -1.62 -6.13 17.29
C PRO A 82 -0.64 -5.03 16.84
N VAL A 83 -0.99 -4.27 15.82
CA VAL A 83 -0.18 -3.18 15.28
C VAL A 83 -0.09 -2.03 16.29
N LEU A 84 -1.22 -1.59 16.82
CA LEU A 84 -1.26 -0.55 17.83
C LEU A 84 -0.49 -0.91 19.11
N SER A 85 -0.44 -2.19 19.49
CA SER A 85 0.26 -2.65 20.68
C SER A 85 1.78 -2.52 20.60
N LEU A 86 2.34 -2.37 19.39
CA LEU A 86 3.77 -2.05 19.18
C LEU A 86 4.05 -0.56 19.42
N GLU A 87 3.05 0.29 19.20
CA GLU A 87 3.17 1.75 19.26
C GLU A 87 2.76 2.34 20.62
N GLY A 88 1.92 1.61 21.39
CA GLY A 88 1.44 2.10 22.66
C GLY A 88 0.63 1.10 23.46
N THR A 89 0.11 1.55 24.60
CA THR A 89 -0.76 0.71 25.42
C THR A 89 -2.20 0.79 24.89
N LEU A 90 -2.75 -0.36 24.51
CA LEU A 90 -4.17 -0.48 24.16
C LEU A 90 -5.04 -0.03 25.32
N MET A 91 -5.99 0.85 25.05
CA MET A 91 -6.99 1.30 26.01
C MET A 91 -8.21 0.39 25.99
N THR A 92 -8.66 0.04 24.79
CA THR A 92 -9.80 -0.85 24.56
C THR A 92 -9.65 -1.51 23.20
N THR A 93 -10.37 -2.61 22.99
CA THR A 93 -10.55 -3.26 21.69
C THR A 93 -12.03 -3.33 21.36
N PHE A 94 -12.35 -3.39 20.07
CA PHE A 94 -13.73 -3.47 19.58
C PHE A 94 -13.71 -4.21 18.24
N SER A 95 -14.82 -4.75 17.80
CA SER A 95 -14.95 -5.56 16.59
C SER A 95 -13.84 -6.58 16.36
N ASP A 96 -14.19 -7.75 15.91
CA ASP A 96 -13.25 -8.78 15.48
C ASP A 96 -13.26 -8.85 13.96
N GLU A 97 -12.09 -9.07 13.38
CA GLU A 97 -11.87 -9.16 11.94
C GLU A 97 -11.07 -10.39 11.59
N ASN A 98 -11.46 -11.06 10.52
CA ASN A 98 -10.73 -12.19 9.98
C ASN A 98 -9.87 -11.74 8.82
N PHE A 99 -8.60 -12.15 8.81
CA PHE A 99 -7.65 -11.93 7.72
C PHE A 99 -7.59 -13.15 6.81
N GLY A 100 -7.65 -12.90 5.52
CA GLY A 100 -7.53 -13.88 4.46
C GLY A 100 -6.87 -13.24 3.23
N PHE A 101 -6.24 -14.03 2.39
CA PHE A 101 -5.69 -13.53 1.13
C PHE A 101 -6.83 -13.26 0.14
N ALA A 102 -6.78 -12.10 -0.51
CA ALA A 102 -7.70 -11.75 -1.58
C ALA A 102 -7.19 -12.27 -2.93
N VAL A 103 -8.07 -12.88 -3.70
CA VAL A 103 -7.83 -13.26 -5.10
C VAL A 103 -8.84 -12.56 -6.00
N ARG A 104 -8.53 -12.47 -7.31
CA ARG A 104 -9.47 -11.92 -8.29
C ARG A 104 -10.76 -12.74 -8.32
N GLU A 105 -11.86 -12.09 -8.71
CA GLU A 105 -13.07 -12.82 -9.10
C GLU A 105 -12.73 -13.82 -10.22
N ASP A 106 -13.41 -14.94 -10.24
CA ASP A 106 -13.20 -16.04 -11.20
C ASP A 106 -11.85 -16.80 -11.08
N SER A 107 -11.08 -16.59 -10.00
CA SER A 107 -9.84 -17.34 -9.70
C SER A 107 -10.09 -18.59 -8.81
N GLY A 108 -11.19 -19.30 -9.04
CA GLY A 108 -11.65 -20.40 -8.18
C GLY A 108 -10.61 -21.50 -7.95
N ASP A 109 -9.91 -21.95 -8.99
CA ASP A 109 -8.87 -22.98 -8.89
C ASP A 109 -7.70 -22.52 -8.00
N LEU A 110 -7.28 -21.27 -8.14
CA LEU A 110 -6.23 -20.69 -7.29
C LEU A 110 -6.72 -20.56 -5.84
N LEU A 111 -7.96 -20.07 -5.64
CA LEU A 111 -8.57 -19.98 -4.32
C LEU A 111 -8.61 -21.31 -3.60
N ASP A 112 -9.01 -22.38 -4.29
CA ASP A 112 -9.05 -23.74 -3.75
C ASP A 112 -7.66 -24.21 -3.32
N VAL A 113 -6.65 -23.98 -4.16
CA VAL A 113 -5.25 -24.32 -3.86
C VAL A 113 -4.75 -23.59 -2.61
N LEU A 114 -4.99 -22.29 -2.53
CA LEU A 114 -4.58 -21.48 -1.37
C LEU A 114 -5.28 -21.97 -0.09
N ASN A 115 -6.57 -22.28 -0.15
CA ASN A 115 -7.33 -22.81 0.98
C ASN A 115 -6.80 -24.16 1.47
N VAL A 116 -6.44 -25.06 0.55
CA VAL A 116 -5.84 -26.36 0.89
C VAL A 116 -4.46 -26.15 1.52
N ALA A 117 -3.63 -25.29 0.94
CA ALA A 117 -2.30 -25.00 1.48
C ALA A 117 -2.35 -24.41 2.89
N ILE A 118 -3.24 -23.42 3.14
CA ILE A 118 -3.45 -22.89 4.50
C ILE A 118 -3.86 -24.00 5.47
N GLY A 119 -4.73 -24.93 5.05
CA GLY A 119 -5.07 -26.10 5.85
C GLY A 119 -3.87 -26.97 6.17
N ALA A 120 -3.01 -27.24 5.18
CA ALA A 120 -1.84 -28.09 5.33
C ALA A 120 -0.80 -27.50 6.30
N ILE A 121 -0.51 -26.20 6.22
CA ILE A 121 0.44 -25.54 7.14
C ILE A 121 -0.10 -25.50 8.58
N VAL A 122 -1.41 -25.44 8.77
CA VAL A 122 -2.06 -25.56 10.08
C VAL A 122 -1.93 -27.00 10.61
N ASP A 123 -2.26 -27.99 9.80
CA ASP A 123 -2.25 -29.39 10.20
C ASP A 123 -0.81 -29.92 10.47
N SER A 124 0.20 -29.38 9.80
CA SER A 124 1.61 -29.74 10.02
C SER A 124 2.19 -29.11 11.29
N GLY A 125 1.57 -28.07 11.86
CA GLY A 125 2.08 -27.26 12.97
C GLY A 125 3.08 -26.17 12.54
N GLU A 126 3.27 -25.97 11.25
CA GLU A 126 4.12 -24.89 10.72
C GLU A 126 3.50 -23.52 11.04
N TYR A 127 2.18 -23.40 10.90
CA TYR A 127 1.43 -22.21 11.31
C TYR A 127 1.74 -21.79 12.75
N ASP A 128 1.77 -22.75 13.70
CA ASP A 128 2.05 -22.46 15.10
C ASP A 128 3.46 -21.88 15.28
N SER A 129 4.42 -22.35 14.48
CA SER A 129 5.81 -21.87 14.50
C SER A 129 5.93 -20.46 13.97
N ILE A 130 5.24 -20.14 12.85
CA ILE A 130 5.18 -18.81 12.25
C ILE A 130 4.49 -17.83 13.21
N TYR A 131 3.36 -18.25 13.78
CA TYR A 131 2.62 -17.43 14.76
C TYR A 131 3.49 -17.08 15.98
N ALA A 132 4.18 -18.07 16.55
CA ALA A 132 5.04 -17.86 17.72
C ALA A 132 6.25 -16.97 17.43
N ALA A 133 6.71 -16.89 16.18
CA ALA A 133 7.79 -15.99 15.78
C ALA A 133 7.33 -14.51 15.72
N SER A 134 6.07 -14.27 15.36
CA SER A 134 5.53 -12.92 15.14
C SER A 134 4.74 -12.38 16.34
N PHE A 135 4.08 -13.25 17.10
CA PHE A 135 3.19 -12.85 18.18
C PHE A 135 3.55 -13.52 19.51
N ASN A 136 3.29 -12.79 20.60
CA ASN A 136 3.40 -13.33 21.96
C ASN A 136 2.00 -13.81 22.41
N GLY A 137 1.83 -15.10 22.60
CA GLY A 137 0.58 -15.63 23.14
C GLY A 137 0.22 -17.02 22.63
N ALA A 138 -0.97 -17.47 22.97
CA ALA A 138 -1.52 -18.72 22.46
C ALA A 138 -2.01 -18.51 21.03
N VAL A 139 -1.75 -19.47 20.16
CA VAL A 139 -2.26 -19.50 18.79
C VAL A 139 -3.80 -19.42 18.83
N THR A 140 -4.33 -18.44 18.12
CA THR A 140 -5.78 -18.31 17.85
C THR A 140 -5.99 -18.41 16.35
N LEU A 141 -6.49 -19.55 15.89
CA LEU A 141 -6.96 -19.68 14.53
C LEU A 141 -8.33 -19.02 14.39
N ALA A 142 -8.55 -18.39 13.26
CA ALA A 142 -9.87 -17.89 12.90
C ALA A 142 -10.87 -19.06 12.85
N ASP A 143 -12.04 -18.87 13.46
CA ASP A 143 -13.16 -19.81 13.31
C ASP A 143 -13.79 -19.59 11.92
N ASP A 144 -13.34 -20.38 10.96
CA ASP A 144 -13.78 -20.32 9.57
C ASP A 144 -14.79 -21.43 9.23
N SER A 145 -15.67 -21.72 10.18
CA SER A 145 -16.69 -22.76 10.04
C SER A 145 -17.68 -22.51 8.90
N THR A 146 -17.64 -21.35 8.24
CA THR A 146 -18.51 -20.96 7.13
C THR A 146 -17.83 -20.98 5.75
N ALA A 147 -16.53 -21.15 5.68
CA ALA A 147 -15.83 -21.23 4.40
C ALA A 147 -16.09 -22.57 3.75
N ASP A 148 -16.61 -22.53 2.53
CA ASP A 148 -16.68 -23.71 1.63
C ASP A 148 -15.27 -23.95 1.12
N THR A 149 -14.45 -24.63 1.93
CA THR A 149 -13.05 -24.84 1.64
C THR A 149 -12.84 -26.15 0.91
N ALA A 150 -12.13 -26.11 -0.20
CA ALA A 150 -11.60 -27.30 -0.84
C ALA A 150 -10.73 -28.09 0.16
N THR A 151 -10.89 -29.40 0.15
CA THR A 151 -10.17 -30.33 1.04
C THR A 151 -9.05 -31.08 0.32
N ALA A 152 -8.88 -30.87 -0.98
CA ALA A 152 -7.85 -31.47 -1.80
C ALA A 152 -7.43 -30.51 -2.91
N TYR A 153 -6.17 -30.57 -3.29
CA TYR A 153 -5.66 -29.84 -4.44
C TYR A 153 -6.36 -30.31 -5.73
N PRO A 154 -6.79 -29.38 -6.61
CA PRO A 154 -7.40 -29.75 -7.87
C PRO A 154 -6.38 -30.46 -8.79
N ASP A 155 -6.76 -31.65 -9.27
CA ASP A 155 -5.95 -32.41 -10.25
C ASP A 155 -6.21 -31.98 -11.71
N ASP A 156 -7.31 -31.27 -11.98
CA ASP A 156 -7.74 -30.80 -13.30
C ASP A 156 -8.22 -29.33 -13.18
N PHE A 157 -7.61 -28.46 -13.95
CA PHE A 157 -7.90 -27.03 -13.99
C PHE A 157 -7.71 -26.47 -15.40
N ASP A 158 -8.37 -25.36 -15.71
CA ASP A 158 -8.29 -24.73 -17.03
C ASP A 158 -6.86 -24.20 -17.28
N ALA A 159 -6.32 -24.53 -18.47
CA ALA A 159 -4.99 -24.07 -18.88
C ALA A 159 -4.86 -22.52 -18.99
N SER A 160 -5.97 -21.80 -18.99
CA SER A 160 -6.03 -20.34 -18.96
C SER A 160 -6.34 -19.78 -17.56
N SER A 161 -6.40 -20.62 -16.53
CA SER A 161 -6.67 -20.18 -15.16
C SER A 161 -5.48 -19.47 -14.52
N ASP A 162 -5.74 -18.76 -13.44
CA ASP A 162 -4.69 -18.14 -12.64
C ASP A 162 -3.75 -19.18 -12.02
N LEU A 163 -4.28 -20.32 -11.60
CA LEU A 163 -3.47 -21.43 -11.12
C LEU A 163 -2.50 -21.93 -12.20
N ALA A 164 -2.98 -22.15 -13.43
CA ALA A 164 -2.12 -22.56 -14.53
C ALA A 164 -0.98 -21.54 -14.75
N SER A 165 -1.29 -20.25 -14.71
CA SER A 165 -0.32 -19.17 -14.89
C SER A 165 0.72 -19.14 -13.75
N VAL A 166 0.33 -19.40 -12.51
CA VAL A 166 1.23 -19.51 -11.35
C VAL A 166 2.17 -20.71 -11.53
N LEU A 167 1.64 -21.86 -11.86
CA LEU A 167 2.43 -23.09 -12.04
C LEU A 167 3.39 -23.00 -13.23
N ASP A 168 2.96 -22.40 -14.35
CA ASP A 168 3.79 -22.21 -15.54
C ASP A 168 4.94 -21.20 -15.29
N SER A 169 4.65 -20.13 -14.55
CA SER A 169 5.67 -19.13 -14.21
C SER A 169 6.59 -19.56 -13.07
N GLY A 170 6.15 -20.54 -12.24
CA GLY A 170 6.83 -20.94 -11.02
C GLY A 170 6.82 -19.86 -9.94
N ALA A 171 5.91 -18.89 -10.00
CA ALA A 171 5.85 -17.76 -9.09
C ALA A 171 4.41 -17.36 -8.75
N LEU A 172 4.13 -17.20 -7.46
CA LEU A 172 2.91 -16.55 -6.95
C LEU A 172 3.25 -15.11 -6.54
N ARG A 173 2.58 -14.14 -7.15
CA ARG A 173 2.75 -12.73 -6.80
C ARG A 173 1.78 -12.36 -5.68
N VAL A 174 2.33 -11.86 -4.59
CA VAL A 174 1.57 -11.36 -3.44
C VAL A 174 1.76 -9.84 -3.34
N CYS A 175 0.66 -9.10 -3.23
CA CYS A 175 0.69 -7.65 -2.97
C CYS A 175 0.40 -7.42 -1.50
N THR A 176 1.22 -6.59 -0.84
CA THR A 176 1.07 -6.23 0.57
C THR A 176 1.48 -4.78 0.81
N ASP A 177 1.11 -4.22 1.96
CA ASP A 177 1.54 -2.88 2.42
C ASP A 177 2.61 -3.04 3.53
N PRO A 178 3.92 -3.03 3.20
CA PRO A 178 4.98 -3.40 4.15
C PRO A 178 5.31 -2.31 5.19
N PHE A 179 4.28 -1.60 5.66
CA PHE A 179 4.34 -0.63 6.75
C PHE A 179 3.39 -1.00 7.91
N TYR A 180 3.09 -2.29 8.06
CA TYR A 180 2.06 -2.78 8.98
C TYR A 180 2.56 -3.91 9.88
N ALA A 181 3.72 -3.72 10.53
CA ALA A 181 4.25 -4.70 11.49
C ALA A 181 3.22 -5.00 12.61
N PRO A 182 3.13 -6.26 13.10
CA PRO A 182 4.00 -7.40 12.85
C PRO A 182 3.60 -8.26 11.65
N PHE A 183 2.57 -7.86 10.89
CA PHE A 183 2.08 -8.61 9.75
C PHE A 183 3.04 -8.53 8.57
N GLU A 184 3.44 -7.32 8.17
CA GLU A 184 4.47 -7.09 7.16
C GLU A 184 5.26 -5.81 7.43
N SER A 185 6.54 -5.87 7.12
CA SER A 185 7.46 -4.73 7.22
C SER A 185 8.69 -4.98 6.35
N TYR A 186 9.48 -3.93 6.12
CA TYR A 186 10.80 -4.11 5.52
C TYR A 186 11.84 -4.43 6.60
N ASP A 187 12.70 -5.42 6.32
CA ASP A 187 13.92 -5.63 7.07
C ASP A 187 15.02 -4.61 6.68
N ALA A 188 16.21 -4.73 7.30
CA ALA A 188 17.33 -3.84 7.04
C ALA A 188 17.90 -3.96 5.60
N ASP A 189 17.62 -5.06 4.92
CA ASP A 189 18.08 -5.34 3.56
C ASP A 189 17.01 -4.99 2.50
N GLY A 190 15.83 -4.54 2.94
CA GLY A 190 14.70 -4.14 2.09
C GLY A 190 13.77 -5.29 1.70
N ASN A 191 13.89 -6.46 2.33
CA ASN A 191 12.98 -7.57 2.08
C ASN A 191 11.69 -7.38 2.89
N VAL A 192 10.58 -7.84 2.34
CA VAL A 192 9.31 -7.92 3.07
C VAL A 192 9.36 -9.11 4.02
N VAL A 193 9.15 -8.85 5.30
CA VAL A 193 9.17 -9.84 6.38
C VAL A 193 7.96 -9.64 7.30
N GLY A 194 7.61 -10.64 8.07
CA GLY A 194 6.52 -10.58 9.03
C GLY A 194 5.56 -11.74 8.87
N PHE A 195 4.52 -11.75 9.68
CA PHE A 195 3.59 -12.88 9.77
C PHE A 195 2.95 -13.23 8.43
N ASP A 196 2.43 -12.24 7.71
CA ASP A 196 1.74 -12.46 6.42
C ASP A 196 2.72 -12.90 5.33
N ALA A 197 3.96 -12.36 5.35
CA ALA A 197 5.02 -12.80 4.46
C ALA A 197 5.39 -14.27 4.70
N ASP A 198 5.55 -14.67 5.97
CA ASP A 198 5.92 -16.03 6.34
C ASP A 198 4.78 -17.02 6.01
N ILE A 199 3.52 -16.65 6.22
CA ILE A 199 2.35 -17.46 5.78
C ILE A 199 2.32 -17.59 4.26
N ALA A 200 2.55 -16.51 3.52
CA ALA A 200 2.58 -16.56 2.05
C ALA A 200 3.72 -17.49 1.55
N HIS A 201 4.88 -17.45 2.18
CA HIS A 201 6.00 -18.35 1.86
C HIS A 201 5.63 -19.82 2.13
N ALA A 202 5.08 -20.12 3.30
CA ALA A 202 4.66 -21.48 3.64
C ALA A 202 3.59 -22.02 2.67
N ILE A 203 2.63 -21.19 2.24
CA ILE A 203 1.65 -21.53 1.22
C ILE A 203 2.34 -21.92 -0.10
N VAL A 204 3.31 -21.10 -0.55
CA VAL A 204 4.02 -21.37 -1.81
C VAL A 204 4.81 -22.68 -1.72
N ASP A 205 5.45 -22.96 -0.58
CA ASP A 205 6.20 -24.19 -0.36
C ASP A 205 5.28 -25.42 -0.42
N GLU A 206 4.09 -25.37 0.20
CA GLU A 206 3.09 -26.44 0.13
C GLU A 206 2.59 -26.66 -1.29
N VAL A 207 2.26 -25.60 -2.02
CA VAL A 207 1.81 -25.67 -3.43
C VAL A 207 2.91 -26.26 -4.32
N ALA A 208 4.16 -25.81 -4.15
CA ALA A 208 5.30 -26.32 -4.90
C ALA A 208 5.58 -27.80 -4.58
N ALA A 209 5.51 -28.19 -3.31
CA ALA A 209 5.66 -29.60 -2.91
C ALA A 209 4.63 -30.50 -3.55
N HIS A 210 3.37 -30.04 -3.67
CA HIS A 210 2.30 -30.80 -4.27
C HIS A 210 2.46 -30.93 -5.81
N TYR A 211 2.57 -29.81 -6.52
CA TYR A 211 2.53 -29.81 -7.99
C TYR A 211 3.88 -30.07 -8.67
N MET A 212 4.99 -29.72 -8.01
CA MET A 212 6.34 -29.84 -8.57
C MET A 212 7.16 -30.98 -7.95
N GLY A 213 6.67 -31.59 -6.88
CA GLY A 213 7.33 -32.73 -6.22
C GLY A 213 8.61 -32.36 -5.45
N THR A 214 8.87 -31.09 -5.23
CA THR A 214 9.96 -30.57 -4.43
C THR A 214 9.49 -29.30 -3.72
N ALA A 215 9.91 -29.08 -2.47
CA ALA A 215 9.88 -27.74 -1.91
C ALA A 215 10.58 -26.80 -2.90
N ASN A 216 9.98 -25.66 -3.22
CA ASN A 216 10.43 -24.80 -4.30
C ASN A 216 11.90 -24.38 -4.08
N PRO A 217 12.88 -24.83 -4.91
CA PRO A 217 14.28 -24.46 -4.73
C PRO A 217 14.56 -22.97 -4.94
N SER A 218 13.59 -22.19 -5.43
CA SER A 218 13.76 -20.75 -5.62
C SER A 218 13.62 -19.92 -4.34
N PHE A 219 13.17 -20.50 -3.23
CA PHE A 219 13.20 -19.83 -1.92
C PHE A 219 14.53 -19.99 -1.17
N ASP A 220 15.43 -20.86 -1.61
CA ASP A 220 16.79 -20.99 -1.09
C ASP A 220 17.77 -19.94 -1.64
N GLY A 221 17.34 -18.70 -1.78
CA GLY A 221 18.24 -17.56 -2.00
C GLY A 221 18.68 -17.29 -3.43
N GLU A 222 18.00 -17.82 -4.45
CA GLU A 222 18.06 -17.14 -5.75
C GLU A 222 17.35 -15.79 -5.59
N PRO A 223 17.99 -14.68 -5.93
CA PRO A 223 17.29 -13.41 -5.89
C PRO A 223 16.04 -13.56 -6.75
N LEU A 224 14.90 -13.24 -6.17
CA LEU A 224 13.69 -12.94 -6.94
C LEU A 224 14.12 -12.15 -8.18
N PRO A 225 13.53 -12.37 -9.37
CA PRO A 225 13.81 -11.50 -10.50
C PRO A 225 13.81 -10.08 -9.96
N GLU A 226 14.91 -9.33 -10.18
CA GLU A 226 15.14 -8.03 -9.56
C GLU A 226 13.80 -7.31 -9.42
N PRO A 227 13.42 -6.83 -8.23
CA PRO A 227 12.10 -6.24 -8.03
C PRO A 227 11.87 -5.26 -9.16
N ALA A 228 10.73 -5.32 -9.82
CA ALA A 228 10.46 -4.52 -11.00
C ALA A 228 10.92 -3.10 -10.70
N GLN A 229 11.83 -2.56 -11.52
CA GLN A 229 12.50 -1.30 -11.20
C GLN A 229 11.46 -0.21 -11.03
N LEU A 230 11.35 0.35 -9.84
CA LEU A 230 10.42 1.44 -9.55
C LEU A 230 10.87 2.69 -10.31
N ILE A 231 10.01 3.15 -11.21
CA ILE A 231 10.21 4.36 -12.00
C ILE A 231 9.21 5.41 -11.54
N ARG A 232 9.69 6.43 -10.86
CA ARG A 232 8.86 7.54 -10.42
C ARG A 232 8.81 8.63 -11.48
N ILE A 233 7.60 9.02 -11.87
CA ILE A 233 7.34 10.13 -12.77
C ILE A 233 6.68 11.25 -11.95
N GLY A 234 7.30 12.41 -11.91
CA GLY A 234 6.71 13.58 -11.26
C GLY A 234 5.58 14.18 -12.09
N PHE A 235 4.54 14.64 -11.44
CA PHE A 235 3.47 15.40 -12.06
C PHE A 235 3.28 16.74 -11.35
N LEU A 236 3.62 17.84 -12.05
CA LEU A 236 3.33 19.20 -11.58
C LEU A 236 1.90 19.56 -11.94
N ASN A 237 1.02 19.31 -10.99
CA ASN A 237 -0.39 19.69 -11.06
C ASN A 237 -0.58 21.15 -10.59
N ASP A 238 -1.74 21.70 -10.79
CA ASP A 238 -2.14 23.05 -10.37
C ASP A 238 -3.32 22.90 -9.38
N ALA A 239 -3.07 22.22 -8.24
CA ALA A 239 -4.09 21.96 -7.23
C ALA A 239 -4.60 23.25 -6.56
N THR A 240 -3.77 24.27 -6.56
CA THR A 240 -4.14 25.64 -6.17
C THR A 240 -3.94 26.63 -7.32
N GLY A 241 -4.33 27.91 -7.12
CA GLY A 241 -4.13 28.94 -8.12
C GLY A 241 -5.26 29.06 -9.15
N PRO A 242 -5.02 29.81 -10.26
CA PRO A 242 -6.07 30.24 -11.18
C PRO A 242 -6.72 29.13 -12.00
N ILE A 243 -6.10 27.96 -12.12
CA ILE A 243 -6.62 26.83 -12.91
C ILE A 243 -6.91 25.60 -12.04
N ALA A 244 -7.01 25.73 -10.74
CA ALA A 244 -7.25 24.66 -9.78
C ALA A 244 -8.50 23.78 -10.10
N GLN A 245 -9.50 24.32 -10.81
CA GLN A 245 -10.66 23.54 -11.23
C GLN A 245 -10.33 22.38 -12.20
N PHE A 246 -9.14 22.37 -12.79
CA PHE A 246 -8.68 21.29 -13.67
C PHE A 246 -7.79 20.26 -12.97
N ALA A 247 -7.42 20.49 -11.72
CA ALA A 247 -6.50 19.62 -11.01
C ALA A 247 -7.02 18.17 -10.90
N ALA A 248 -8.24 17.97 -10.38
CA ALA A 248 -8.82 16.64 -10.22
C ALA A 248 -8.97 15.86 -11.56
N PRO A 249 -9.45 16.46 -12.67
CA PRO A 249 -9.38 15.80 -13.97
C PRO A 249 -7.96 15.41 -14.40
N PHE A 250 -6.95 16.21 -14.12
CA PHE A 250 -5.57 15.90 -14.48
C PHE A 250 -5.01 14.76 -13.64
N SER A 251 -5.20 14.77 -12.30
CA SER A 251 -4.82 13.66 -11.43
C SER A 251 -5.45 12.35 -11.90
N TYR A 252 -6.74 12.38 -12.25
CA TYR A 252 -7.43 11.18 -12.74
C TYR A 252 -6.77 10.60 -14.01
N VAL A 253 -6.41 11.45 -14.97
CA VAL A 253 -5.77 11.01 -16.23
C VAL A 253 -4.38 10.42 -15.94
N TRP A 254 -3.61 11.01 -15.02
CA TRP A 254 -2.29 10.52 -14.66
C TRP A 254 -2.35 9.21 -13.89
N ALA A 255 -3.31 9.04 -12.98
CA ALA A 255 -3.56 7.76 -12.32
C ALA A 255 -3.92 6.67 -13.34
N GLN A 256 -4.81 6.97 -14.30
CA GLN A 256 -5.14 6.03 -15.36
C GLN A 256 -3.92 5.67 -16.23
N ALA A 257 -3.07 6.65 -16.55
CA ALA A 257 -1.84 6.40 -17.32
C ALA A 257 -0.85 5.52 -16.55
N GLN A 258 -0.76 5.67 -15.23
CA GLN A 258 0.03 4.81 -14.36
C GLN A 258 -0.49 3.37 -14.40
N ASP A 259 -1.80 3.18 -14.25
CA ASP A 259 -2.44 1.86 -14.31
C ASP A 259 -2.20 1.20 -15.68
N ASP A 260 -2.36 1.96 -16.77
CA ASP A 260 -2.13 1.46 -18.14
C ASP A 260 -0.66 1.05 -18.36
N LEU A 261 0.31 1.83 -17.87
CA LEU A 261 1.73 1.52 -17.97
C LEU A 261 2.07 0.26 -17.16
N ASN A 262 1.55 0.16 -15.95
CA ASN A 262 1.78 -1.00 -15.09
C ASN A 262 1.13 -2.28 -15.64
N ALA A 263 0.06 -2.15 -16.42
CA ALA A 263 -0.56 -3.30 -17.09
C ALA A 263 0.26 -3.85 -18.28
N VAL A 264 1.13 -3.03 -18.88
CA VAL A 264 1.90 -3.43 -20.10
C VAL A 264 3.18 -4.19 -19.76
N ASP A 265 3.95 -3.78 -18.76
CA ASP A 265 5.26 -4.37 -18.45
C ASP A 265 5.56 -4.40 -16.95
N SER A 266 4.62 -4.91 -16.16
CA SER A 266 4.76 -5.03 -14.71
C SER A 266 5.86 -6.02 -14.26
N ALA A 267 6.40 -6.81 -15.17
CA ALA A 267 7.45 -7.78 -14.85
C ALA A 267 8.82 -7.13 -14.64
N ASN A 268 9.09 -6.00 -15.34
CA ASN A 268 10.39 -5.34 -15.32
C ASN A 268 10.34 -3.98 -14.64
N TYR A 269 9.19 -3.29 -14.70
CA TYR A 269 9.05 -1.92 -14.21
C TYR A 269 7.73 -1.74 -13.46
N VAL A 270 7.80 -0.98 -12.37
CA VAL A 270 6.63 -0.40 -11.69
C VAL A 270 6.70 1.11 -11.85
N PHE A 271 5.65 1.69 -12.40
CA PHE A 271 5.54 3.14 -12.57
C PHE A 271 4.70 3.73 -11.43
N GLU A 272 5.24 4.75 -10.80
CA GLU A 272 4.58 5.53 -9.76
C GLU A 272 4.52 6.99 -10.19
N VAL A 273 3.35 7.62 -10.12
CA VAL A 273 3.17 9.05 -10.35
C VAL A 273 3.17 9.78 -9.02
N VAL A 274 4.13 10.69 -8.85
CA VAL A 274 4.24 11.55 -7.68
C VAL A 274 3.76 12.95 -8.03
N GLU A 275 2.66 13.40 -7.42
CA GLU A 275 2.10 14.74 -7.66
C GLU A 275 2.71 15.80 -6.74
N ALA A 276 2.85 17.01 -7.28
CA ALA A 276 3.18 18.19 -6.51
C ALA A 276 2.45 19.43 -7.08
N ASP A 277 2.03 20.33 -6.21
CA ASP A 277 1.27 21.54 -6.58
C ASP A 277 2.17 22.66 -7.08
N SER A 278 2.03 23.03 -8.34
CA SER A 278 2.74 24.18 -8.93
C SER A 278 2.03 25.51 -8.69
N GLY A 279 0.75 25.49 -8.33
CA GLY A 279 -0.08 26.68 -8.10
C GLY A 279 -0.16 27.63 -9.30
N CYS A 280 0.29 27.21 -10.49
CA CYS A 280 0.46 28.09 -11.65
C CYS A 280 1.44 29.25 -11.37
N ASP A 281 2.34 29.11 -10.39
CA ASP A 281 3.28 30.12 -9.93
C ASP A 281 4.73 29.61 -9.99
N GLY A 282 5.67 30.45 -10.47
CA GLY A 282 7.06 30.03 -10.65
C GLY A 282 7.79 29.71 -9.36
N THR A 283 7.47 30.36 -8.25
CA THR A 283 8.12 30.13 -6.95
C THR A 283 7.58 28.84 -6.30
N MET A 284 6.27 28.64 -6.35
CA MET A 284 5.66 27.41 -5.88
C MET A 284 6.16 26.22 -6.69
N ALA A 285 6.21 26.35 -8.01
CA ALA A 285 6.72 25.30 -8.90
C ALA A 285 8.19 24.95 -8.64
N GLN A 286 9.04 25.90 -8.20
CA GLN A 286 10.40 25.57 -7.78
C GLN A 286 10.43 24.67 -6.53
N ALA A 287 9.59 24.98 -5.54
CA ALA A 287 9.50 24.17 -4.32
C ALA A 287 8.91 22.78 -4.62
N ALA A 288 7.85 22.73 -5.44
CA ALA A 288 7.25 21.49 -5.91
C ALA A 288 8.25 20.62 -6.70
N ALA A 289 9.01 21.21 -7.61
CA ALA A 289 10.06 20.52 -8.35
C ALA A 289 11.15 19.96 -7.42
N GLN A 290 11.54 20.67 -6.38
CA GLN A 290 12.50 20.17 -5.41
C GLN A 290 11.94 18.96 -4.66
N SER A 291 10.67 18.98 -4.25
CA SER A 291 10.05 17.85 -3.58
C SER A 291 9.97 16.60 -4.47
N LEU A 292 9.74 16.79 -5.79
CA LEU A 292 9.76 15.69 -6.76
C LEU A 292 11.18 15.11 -6.94
N ILE A 293 12.22 15.97 -6.93
CA ILE A 293 13.61 15.51 -6.95
C ILE A 293 13.92 14.67 -5.72
N ASP A 294 13.51 15.16 -4.54
CA ASP A 294 13.72 14.48 -3.26
C ASP A 294 12.96 13.13 -3.20
N ALA A 295 11.83 13.03 -3.89
CA ALA A 295 11.10 11.78 -4.08
C ALA A 295 11.75 10.82 -5.11
N GLY A 296 12.81 11.23 -5.79
CA GLY A 296 13.55 10.37 -6.70
C GLY A 296 12.90 10.17 -8.08
N VAL A 297 12.14 11.16 -8.58
CA VAL A 297 11.55 11.08 -9.93
C VAL A 297 12.63 11.15 -11.01
N VAL A 298 12.42 10.44 -12.12
CA VAL A 298 13.34 10.42 -13.26
C VAL A 298 12.93 11.36 -14.39
N ALA A 299 11.70 11.78 -14.42
CA ALA A 299 11.14 12.74 -15.37
C ALA A 299 9.94 13.47 -14.74
N VAL A 300 9.58 14.65 -15.26
CA VAL A 300 8.44 15.42 -14.77
C VAL A 300 7.52 15.80 -15.93
N ALA A 301 6.21 15.55 -15.75
CA ALA A 301 5.15 16.06 -16.60
C ALA A 301 4.51 17.31 -15.98
N GLY A 302 4.13 18.28 -16.81
CA GLY A 302 3.64 19.60 -16.33
C GLY A 302 4.77 20.63 -16.33
N ALA A 303 4.58 21.83 -15.77
CA ALA A 303 3.31 22.38 -15.34
C ALA A 303 2.46 22.86 -16.52
N ALA A 304 1.17 23.15 -16.30
CA ALA A 304 0.32 23.74 -17.36
C ALA A 304 0.70 25.20 -17.65
N CYS A 305 1.02 25.96 -16.62
CA CYS A 305 1.32 27.39 -16.74
C CYS A 305 2.79 27.62 -17.11
N SER A 306 3.06 28.46 -18.14
CA SER A 306 4.43 28.76 -18.59
C SER A 306 5.33 29.32 -17.49
N GLY A 307 4.80 30.18 -16.61
CA GLY A 307 5.58 30.73 -15.47
C GLY A 307 5.99 29.64 -14.46
N ALA A 308 5.10 28.70 -14.19
CA ALA A 308 5.39 27.55 -13.34
C ALA A 308 6.43 26.64 -14.00
N SER A 309 6.28 26.35 -15.31
CA SER A 309 7.28 25.57 -16.06
C SER A 309 8.66 26.20 -16.07
N MET A 310 8.77 27.53 -16.22
CA MET A 310 10.04 28.24 -16.13
C MET A 310 10.69 28.09 -14.75
N GLY A 311 9.86 28.25 -13.69
CA GLY A 311 10.32 28.09 -12.30
C GLY A 311 10.80 26.67 -12.01
N ALA A 312 9.99 25.66 -12.34
CA ALA A 312 10.32 24.25 -12.14
C ALA A 312 11.57 23.83 -12.93
N ASN A 313 11.68 24.24 -14.21
CA ASN A 313 12.81 23.87 -15.06
C ASN A 313 14.14 24.34 -14.49
N ALA A 314 14.20 25.51 -13.84
CA ALA A 314 15.42 26.02 -13.21
C ALA A 314 16.02 25.04 -12.19
N VAL A 315 15.17 24.27 -11.50
CA VAL A 315 15.58 23.28 -10.49
C VAL A 315 15.79 21.91 -11.12
N LEU A 316 14.85 21.45 -11.94
CA LEU A 316 14.88 20.13 -12.56
C LEU A 316 16.06 19.98 -13.53
N SER A 317 16.34 21.00 -14.35
CA SER A 317 17.46 20.96 -15.29
C SER A 317 18.82 20.91 -14.58
N ALA A 318 18.95 21.59 -13.42
CA ALA A 318 20.17 21.52 -12.61
C ALA A 318 20.39 20.11 -12.02
N ALA A 319 19.33 19.36 -11.80
CA ALA A 319 19.36 17.96 -11.38
C ALA A 319 19.45 16.97 -12.55
N GLY A 320 19.45 17.45 -13.80
CA GLY A 320 19.47 16.61 -15.01
C GLY A 320 18.15 15.88 -15.29
N ILE A 321 17.04 16.32 -14.70
CA ILE A 321 15.73 15.72 -14.85
C ILE A 321 14.96 16.42 -15.98
N PRO A 322 14.56 15.70 -17.03
CA PRO A 322 13.76 16.27 -18.11
C PRO A 322 12.33 16.55 -17.67
N MET A 323 11.74 17.62 -18.23
CA MET A 323 10.34 17.90 -18.05
C MET A 323 9.61 18.14 -19.38
N ILE A 324 8.35 17.71 -19.44
CA ILE A 324 7.48 17.91 -20.59
C ILE A 324 6.20 18.62 -20.16
N SER A 325 5.91 19.78 -20.73
CA SER A 325 4.67 20.48 -20.49
C SER A 325 3.61 20.15 -21.53
N TYR A 326 2.38 19.89 -21.06
CA TYR A 326 1.22 19.62 -21.91
C TYR A 326 0.44 20.89 -22.32
N ALA A 327 0.80 22.07 -21.78
CA ALA A 327 -0.01 23.28 -22.00
C ALA A 327 0.79 24.60 -22.01
N SER A 328 2.07 24.62 -21.68
CA SER A 328 2.86 25.85 -21.66
C SER A 328 3.07 26.42 -23.06
N THR A 329 2.67 27.66 -23.28
CA THR A 329 2.66 28.30 -24.62
C THR A 329 3.65 29.44 -24.80
N SER A 330 4.39 29.85 -23.75
CA SER A 330 5.34 30.98 -23.87
C SER A 330 6.46 30.68 -24.84
N PRO A 331 6.71 31.58 -25.84
CA PRO A 331 7.85 31.43 -26.75
C PRO A 331 9.21 31.43 -26.06
N ALA A 332 9.34 32.00 -24.87
CA ALA A 332 10.59 32.00 -24.12
C ALA A 332 11.09 30.58 -23.79
N LEU A 333 10.17 29.62 -23.63
CA LEU A 333 10.47 28.21 -23.34
C LEU A 333 11.07 27.45 -24.56
N GLU A 334 11.23 28.07 -25.70
CA GLU A 334 11.90 27.49 -26.87
C GLU A 334 13.44 27.62 -26.83
N SER A 335 13.97 28.32 -25.83
CA SER A 335 15.41 28.51 -25.67
C SER A 335 16.05 27.34 -24.95
N ASP A 336 16.69 26.43 -25.65
CA ASP A 336 17.44 25.31 -25.06
C ASP A 336 18.60 25.78 -24.14
N THR A 337 19.04 27.00 -24.27
CA THR A 337 20.08 27.59 -23.42
C THR A 337 19.54 28.04 -22.08
N ASP A 338 18.34 28.63 -22.09
CA ASP A 338 17.70 29.17 -20.87
C ASP A 338 16.89 28.11 -20.14
N TYR A 339 16.32 27.15 -20.89
CA TYR A 339 15.47 26.07 -20.37
C TYR A 339 15.93 24.71 -20.89
N PRO A 340 17.13 24.22 -20.48
CA PRO A 340 17.63 22.92 -20.92
C PRO A 340 16.72 21.80 -20.37
N HIS A 341 16.63 20.70 -21.15
CA HIS A 341 15.78 19.54 -20.81
C HIS A 341 14.28 19.84 -20.67
N PHE A 342 13.83 20.97 -21.21
CA PHE A 342 12.41 21.32 -21.30
C PHE A 342 11.84 20.90 -22.64
N TYR A 343 10.71 20.24 -22.59
CA TYR A 343 9.94 19.81 -23.78
C TYR A 343 8.49 20.26 -23.65
N ARG A 344 7.80 20.40 -24.75
CA ARG A 344 6.35 20.66 -24.79
C ARG A 344 5.69 20.03 -26.00
N ILE A 345 4.38 19.76 -25.86
CA ILE A 345 3.52 19.24 -26.93
C ILE A 345 2.91 20.40 -27.71
#